data_b7e2406fb9094d89b47c006812f5e2b1
#
_entry.id   b7e2406fb9094d89b47c006812f5e2b1
#
_cell.length_a   1.000
_cell.length_b   1.000
_cell.length_c   1.000
_cell.angle_alpha   90.00
_cell.angle_beta   90.00
_cell.angle_gamma   90.00
#
_symmetry.space_group_name_H-M   'P 1'
#
loop_
_entity.id
_entity.type
_entity.pdbx_description
1 polymer ?
#
loop_
_entity_poly.entity_id
_entity_poly.type
_entity_poly.pdbx_seq_one_letter_code
_entity_poly.pdbx_strand_id
1 'polypeptide(L)'
;MTGDDVLRMIGEVCDRAKAGDLEARLPKVDGSEVARETRIKLNGLLDVTDAFVRESGAALDAAAEGRFHRRFLTRGLSGSFRKAAAQISHSSDQMSVSAAQLGEAAQSRVALADELESAVLTVSEQVATAATEMGASANGLADFAREAVSDAERGLVTVGSLRAASDEIRRAVDLINSVAAQTRLLALNATIEAARAGEMGRGFSVVASEVKSLATETSSSSEEILGQVTTVQQAANDAVRVLEAVTASIREMSGLVNGIAQAIDGGHDSGMSGLSQLAEVLRGEVTRFVSSARGS
;
A
#
# COMPACT_ATOMS: atom_id res chain seq x y z
N MET A 1 45.03 8.05 86.41
CA MET A 1 45.11 8.39 84.98
C MET A 1 45.19 9.92 84.94
N THR A 2 46.20 10.51 84.31
CA THR A 2 46.35 11.95 84.17
C THR A 2 45.39 12.50 83.09
N GLY A 3 45.13 13.84 83.18
CA GLY A 3 44.33 14.46 82.12
C GLY A 3 44.89 14.32 80.70
N ASP A 4 46.20 14.28 80.53
CA ASP A 4 46.93 14.06 79.32
C ASP A 4 46.72 12.68 78.74
N ASP A 5 46.62 11.64 79.57
CA ASP A 5 46.30 10.28 79.14
C ASP A 5 44.93 10.16 78.49
N VAL A 6 43.95 10.88 79.10
CA VAL A 6 42.57 10.94 78.57
C VAL A 6 42.50 11.65 77.20
N LEU A 7 43.21 12.81 77.09
CA LEU A 7 43.27 13.51 75.81
C LEU A 7 43.94 12.70 74.67
N ARG A 8 44.99 11.97 74.98
CA ARG A 8 45.62 11.10 74.03
C ARG A 8 44.67 9.95 73.54
N MET A 9 43.95 9.29 74.46
CA MET A 9 42.97 8.28 74.10
C MET A 9 41.82 8.80 73.25
N ILE A 10 41.33 10.03 73.50
CA ILE A 10 40.34 10.75 72.68
C ILE A 10 40.91 10.97 71.29
N GLY A 11 42.18 11.44 71.16
CA GLY A 11 42.87 11.63 69.90
C GLY A 11 42.96 10.34 69.10
N GLU A 12 43.35 9.22 69.72
CA GLU A 12 43.41 7.89 69.06
C GLU A 12 42.05 7.43 68.54
N VAL A 13 40.97 7.61 69.31
CA VAL A 13 39.60 7.24 68.87
C VAL A 13 39.15 8.16 67.72
N CYS A 14 39.43 9.45 67.80
CA CYS A 14 39.10 10.38 66.71
C CYS A 14 39.91 10.06 65.39
N ASP A 15 41.14 9.68 65.49
CA ASP A 15 41.99 9.31 64.34
C ASP A 15 41.42 8.02 63.71
N ARG A 16 41.03 7.01 64.49
CA ARG A 16 40.37 5.80 64.00
C ARG A 16 39.06 6.14 63.29
N ALA A 17 38.21 6.93 63.91
CA ALA A 17 36.95 7.39 63.34
C ALA A 17 37.13 8.16 62.03
N LYS A 18 38.15 9.05 61.95
CA LYS A 18 38.58 9.77 60.76
C LYS A 18 39.04 8.82 59.64
N ALA A 19 39.67 7.69 60.00
CA ALA A 19 40.08 6.64 59.06
C ALA A 19 38.89 5.72 58.62
N GLY A 20 37.65 5.97 59.09
CA GLY A 20 36.46 5.20 58.73
C GLY A 20 36.04 4.15 59.77
N ASP A 21 36.79 3.96 60.85
CA ASP A 21 36.42 3.03 61.93
C ASP A 21 35.46 3.73 62.91
N LEU A 22 34.18 3.72 62.54
CA LEU A 22 33.13 4.34 63.36
C LEU A 22 32.68 3.43 64.53
N GLU A 23 33.21 2.20 64.61
CA GLU A 23 32.99 1.31 65.77
C GLU A 23 33.96 1.61 66.94
N ALA A 24 35.01 2.41 66.72
CA ALA A 24 35.93 2.81 67.77
C ALA A 24 35.18 3.50 68.92
N ARG A 25 35.49 3.10 70.14
CA ARG A 25 34.87 3.69 71.34
C ARG A 25 35.93 4.02 72.37
N LEU A 26 35.70 5.19 73.03
CA LEU A 26 36.52 5.56 74.19
C LEU A 26 36.18 4.64 75.37
N PRO A 27 37.17 3.84 75.90
CA PRO A 27 36.93 2.91 76.99
C PRO A 27 36.57 3.63 78.32
N LYS A 28 36.18 2.86 79.35
CA LYS A 28 35.96 3.41 80.65
C LYS A 28 37.20 4.15 81.17
N VAL A 29 36.99 5.39 81.55
CA VAL A 29 38.05 6.29 82.06
C VAL A 29 37.85 6.50 83.58
N ASP A 30 38.83 6.09 84.34
CA ASP A 30 38.92 6.44 85.76
C ASP A 30 39.54 7.83 85.87
N GLY A 31 38.66 8.83 85.98
CA GLY A 31 39.06 10.23 85.95
C GLY A 31 37.99 11.18 86.55
N SER A 32 38.15 12.46 86.22
CA SER A 32 37.20 13.52 86.66
C SER A 32 35.80 13.29 86.03
N GLU A 33 34.78 13.92 86.62
CA GLU A 33 33.40 13.95 86.11
C GLU A 33 33.37 14.43 84.67
N VAL A 34 34.18 15.42 84.29
CA VAL A 34 34.34 15.96 82.96
C VAL A 34 34.83 14.85 81.95
N ALA A 35 35.82 14.03 82.39
CA ALA A 35 36.31 12.93 81.54
C ALA A 35 35.23 11.87 81.30
N ARG A 36 34.43 11.54 82.28
CA ARG A 36 33.30 10.59 82.11
C ARG A 36 32.20 11.14 81.18
N GLU A 37 31.87 12.44 81.38
CA GLU A 37 30.88 13.09 80.52
C GLU A 37 31.37 13.22 79.08
N THR A 38 32.63 13.57 78.82
CA THR A 38 33.22 13.63 77.48
C THR A 38 33.19 12.30 76.78
N ARG A 39 33.51 11.18 77.52
CA ARG A 39 33.39 9.80 76.93
C ARG A 39 31.97 9.50 76.50
N ILE A 40 30.96 9.79 77.31
CA ILE A 40 29.55 9.53 77.00
C ILE A 40 29.15 10.34 75.72
N LYS A 41 29.51 11.64 75.68
CA LYS A 41 29.18 12.49 74.52
C LYS A 41 29.88 12.08 73.27
N LEU A 42 31.19 11.74 73.31
CA LEU A 42 31.95 11.29 72.17
C LEU A 42 31.44 9.92 71.63
N ASN A 43 31.27 8.93 72.51
CA ASN A 43 30.73 7.64 72.10
C ASN A 43 29.30 7.79 71.51
N GLY A 44 28.47 8.62 72.11
CA GLY A 44 27.12 8.91 71.58
C GLY A 44 27.12 9.56 70.22
N LEU A 45 28.09 10.47 69.93
CA LEU A 45 28.29 11.02 68.59
C LEU A 45 28.69 9.91 67.58
N LEU A 46 29.63 9.04 67.94
CA LEU A 46 30.08 7.94 67.13
C LEU A 46 28.95 6.94 66.88
N ASP A 47 28.13 6.63 67.90
CA ASP A 47 26.97 5.72 67.78
C ASP A 47 25.95 6.25 66.74
N VAL A 48 25.63 7.54 66.76
CA VAL A 48 24.70 8.16 65.81
C VAL A 48 25.28 8.18 64.39
N THR A 49 26.59 8.52 64.29
CA THR A 49 27.26 8.57 62.99
C THR A 49 27.37 7.18 62.33
N ASP A 50 27.79 6.17 63.11
CA ASP A 50 27.86 4.78 62.64
C ASP A 50 26.50 4.24 62.20
N ALA A 51 25.48 4.46 63.02
CA ALA A 51 24.11 4.05 62.69
C ALA A 51 23.60 4.70 61.41
N PHE A 52 23.89 6.00 61.23
CA PHE A 52 23.48 6.74 60.03
C PHE A 52 24.19 6.23 58.78
N VAL A 53 25.53 6.05 58.82
CA VAL A 53 26.31 5.57 57.66
C VAL A 53 25.88 4.15 57.27
N ARG A 54 25.70 3.26 58.24
CA ARG A 54 25.30 1.88 58.03
C ARG A 54 23.89 1.77 57.43
N GLU A 55 22.94 2.54 57.99
CA GLU A 55 21.56 2.57 57.48
C GLU A 55 21.46 3.26 56.13
N SER A 56 22.29 4.28 55.85
CA SER A 56 22.38 4.91 54.53
C SER A 56 22.81 3.90 53.46
N GLY A 57 23.88 3.14 53.71
CA GLY A 57 24.35 2.10 52.81
C GLY A 57 23.25 1.08 52.54
N ALA A 58 22.66 0.52 53.60
CA ALA A 58 21.63 -0.51 53.44
C ALA A 58 20.34 0.00 52.77
N ALA A 59 19.96 1.27 52.91
CA ALA A 59 18.82 1.85 52.22
C ALA A 59 19.11 2.09 50.75
N LEU A 60 20.32 2.57 50.40
CA LEU A 60 20.76 2.78 49.00
C LEU A 60 20.94 1.46 48.26
N ASP A 61 21.55 0.45 48.88
CA ASP A 61 21.68 -0.89 48.30
C ASP A 61 20.31 -1.51 48.00
N ALA A 62 19.36 -1.42 48.94
CA ALA A 62 18.01 -1.87 48.71
C ALA A 62 17.33 -1.13 47.53
N ALA A 63 17.51 0.18 47.44
CA ALA A 63 16.98 0.95 46.30
C ALA A 63 17.63 0.57 44.97
N ALA A 64 18.94 0.35 44.92
CA ALA A 64 19.67 -0.10 43.74
C ALA A 64 19.20 -1.47 43.25
N GLU A 65 18.77 -2.34 44.16
CA GLU A 65 18.20 -3.68 43.83
C GLU A 65 16.69 -3.64 43.56
N GLY A 66 16.07 -2.46 43.49
CA GLY A 66 14.63 -2.32 43.25
C GLY A 66 13.73 -2.62 44.45
N ARG A 67 14.33 -2.80 45.66
CA ARG A 67 13.61 -3.06 46.91
C ARG A 67 13.18 -1.76 47.56
N PHE A 68 12.34 -0.96 46.95
CA PHE A 68 11.91 0.36 47.39
C PHE A 68 11.04 0.37 48.64
N HIS A 69 10.55 -0.79 49.12
CA HIS A 69 9.78 -0.91 50.35
C HIS A 69 10.63 -0.72 51.63
N ARG A 70 11.98 -0.83 51.51
CA ARG A 70 12.89 -0.58 52.63
C ARG A 70 13.02 0.92 52.88
N ARG A 71 12.47 1.35 53.99
CA ARG A 71 12.60 2.74 54.46
C ARG A 71 13.79 2.92 55.40
N PHE A 72 14.40 4.10 55.34
CA PHE A 72 15.46 4.49 56.26
C PHE A 72 14.93 4.57 57.68
N LEU A 73 15.62 3.93 58.65
CA LEU A 73 15.25 3.93 60.04
C LEU A 73 15.70 5.21 60.71
N THR A 74 14.78 6.14 60.95
CA THR A 74 15.07 7.50 61.51
C THR A 74 15.05 7.56 63.04
N ARG A 75 14.78 6.43 63.72
CA ARG A 75 14.71 6.37 65.19
C ARG A 75 16.07 6.69 65.81
N GLY A 76 16.12 7.66 66.70
CA GLY A 76 17.36 8.13 67.37
C GLY A 76 18.14 9.17 66.59
N LEU A 77 17.80 9.44 65.32
CA LEU A 77 18.42 10.51 64.53
C LEU A 77 17.78 11.88 64.84
N SER A 78 18.59 12.95 64.87
CA SER A 78 18.16 14.34 65.08
C SER A 78 18.87 15.27 64.10
N GLY A 79 18.39 16.53 64.00
CA GLY A 79 19.06 17.60 63.23
C GLY A 79 19.32 17.21 61.77
N SER A 80 20.54 17.40 61.31
CA SER A 80 20.97 17.14 59.94
C SER A 80 20.90 15.65 59.53
N PHE A 81 21.18 14.73 60.47
CA PHE A 81 21.06 13.29 60.22
C PHE A 81 19.62 12.88 59.86
N ARG A 82 18.63 13.43 60.61
CA ARG A 82 17.20 13.14 60.31
C ARG A 82 16.78 13.74 58.96
N LYS A 83 17.26 14.96 58.62
CA LYS A 83 16.98 15.59 57.31
C LYS A 83 17.55 14.77 56.15
N ALA A 84 18.80 14.32 56.27
CA ALA A 84 19.44 13.50 55.26
C ALA A 84 18.74 12.15 55.12
N ALA A 85 18.36 11.49 56.21
CA ALA A 85 17.60 10.25 56.19
C ALA A 85 16.23 10.37 55.49
N ALA A 86 15.52 11.49 55.75
CA ALA A 86 14.27 11.80 55.06
C ALA A 86 14.47 12.03 53.55
N GLN A 87 15.56 12.68 53.17
CA GLN A 87 15.89 12.91 51.77
C GLN A 87 16.23 11.65 51.02
N ILE A 88 16.99 10.73 51.64
CA ILE A 88 17.27 9.40 51.10
C ILE A 88 15.97 8.62 50.89
N SER A 89 15.07 8.62 51.88
CA SER A 89 13.77 7.97 51.75
C SER A 89 12.91 8.55 50.65
N HIS A 90 12.86 9.88 50.51
CA HIS A 90 12.13 10.56 49.44
C HIS A 90 12.70 10.22 48.05
N SER A 91 14.02 10.20 47.92
CA SER A 91 14.67 9.77 46.65
C SER A 91 14.33 8.33 46.30
N SER A 92 14.31 7.39 47.28
CA SER A 92 13.90 6.03 47.08
C SER A 92 12.43 5.90 46.64
N ASP A 93 11.52 6.69 47.22
CA ASP A 93 10.11 6.73 46.79
C ASP A 93 9.97 7.26 45.35
N GLN A 94 10.74 8.28 44.95
CA GLN A 94 10.75 8.77 43.56
C GLN A 94 11.30 7.73 42.57
N MET A 95 12.36 7.01 42.95
CA MET A 95 12.89 5.91 42.13
C MET A 95 11.86 4.79 41.96
N SER A 96 11.08 4.47 42.97
CA SER A 96 9.96 3.51 42.89
C SER A 96 8.91 3.91 41.86
N VAL A 97 8.49 5.19 41.89
CA VAL A 97 7.52 5.72 40.93
C VAL A 97 8.08 5.66 39.49
N SER A 98 9.33 6.05 39.31
CA SER A 98 9.98 6.02 38.00
C SER A 98 10.12 4.58 37.48
N ALA A 99 10.48 3.62 38.32
CA ALA A 99 10.56 2.22 37.96
C ALA A 99 9.19 1.64 37.53
N ALA A 100 8.12 2.01 38.27
CA ALA A 100 6.75 1.62 37.90
C ALA A 100 6.33 2.18 36.55
N GLN A 101 6.59 3.49 36.30
CA GLN A 101 6.29 4.14 35.02
C GLN A 101 7.05 3.52 33.85
N LEU A 102 8.32 3.17 34.05
CA LEU A 102 9.10 2.45 33.03
C LEU A 102 8.52 1.07 32.73
N GLY A 103 8.06 0.36 33.77
CA GLY A 103 7.39 -0.93 33.62
C GLY A 103 6.08 -0.82 32.81
N GLU A 104 5.24 0.16 33.14
CA GLU A 104 4.00 0.42 32.40
C GLU A 104 4.27 0.81 30.94
N ALA A 105 5.26 1.68 30.71
CA ALA A 105 5.65 2.08 29.36
C ALA A 105 6.18 0.89 28.53
N ALA A 106 6.95 -0.01 29.14
CA ALA A 106 7.42 -1.23 28.50
C ALA A 106 6.26 -2.16 28.12
N GLN A 107 5.30 -2.36 29.04
CA GLN A 107 4.09 -3.17 28.75
C GLN A 107 3.24 -2.56 27.64
N SER A 108 3.02 -1.24 27.67
CA SER A 108 2.27 -0.54 26.63
C SER A 108 2.95 -0.66 25.28
N ARG A 109 4.29 -0.61 25.25
CA ARG A 109 5.05 -0.78 24.01
C ARG A 109 4.91 -2.19 23.42
N VAL A 110 4.92 -3.22 24.24
CA VAL A 110 4.69 -4.60 23.80
C VAL A 110 3.26 -4.76 23.27
N ALA A 111 2.25 -4.26 23.99
CA ALA A 111 0.86 -4.33 23.55
C ALA A 111 0.64 -3.62 22.20
N LEU A 112 1.24 -2.44 22.01
CA LEU A 112 1.17 -1.71 20.74
C LEU A 112 1.89 -2.47 19.61
N ALA A 113 3.00 -3.12 19.90
CA ALA A 113 3.72 -3.95 18.93
C ALA A 113 2.88 -5.15 18.49
N ASP A 114 2.17 -5.81 19.41
CA ASP A 114 1.28 -6.94 19.13
C ASP A 114 0.08 -6.51 18.27
N GLU A 115 -0.51 -5.35 18.57
CA GLU A 115 -1.61 -4.76 17.79
C GLU A 115 -1.14 -4.41 16.38
N LEU A 116 0.03 -3.78 16.24
CA LEU A 116 0.63 -3.46 14.96
C LEU A 116 0.93 -4.73 14.14
N GLU A 117 1.48 -5.77 14.76
CA GLU A 117 1.71 -7.07 14.10
C GLU A 117 0.40 -7.62 13.52
N SER A 118 -0.65 -7.70 14.33
CA SER A 118 -1.95 -8.21 13.91
C SER A 118 -2.56 -7.38 12.76
N ALA A 119 -2.51 -6.06 12.86
CA ALA A 119 -3.04 -5.16 11.83
C ALA A 119 -2.28 -5.32 10.50
N VAL A 120 -0.95 -5.35 10.56
CA VAL A 120 -0.12 -5.48 9.36
C VAL A 120 -0.24 -6.85 8.72
N LEU A 121 -0.30 -7.93 9.51
CA LEU A 121 -0.53 -9.27 8.96
C LEU A 121 -1.87 -9.32 8.22
N THR A 122 -2.94 -8.76 8.80
CA THR A 122 -4.26 -8.70 8.15
C THR A 122 -4.22 -7.90 6.84
N VAL A 123 -3.59 -6.72 6.85
CA VAL A 123 -3.46 -5.89 5.64
C VAL A 123 -2.61 -6.59 4.58
N SER A 124 -1.51 -7.23 4.98
CA SER A 124 -0.63 -7.97 4.04
C SER A 124 -1.37 -9.12 3.37
N GLU A 125 -2.19 -9.86 4.12
CA GLU A 125 -3.03 -10.94 3.57
C GLU A 125 -4.09 -10.41 2.60
N GLN A 126 -4.74 -9.28 2.94
CA GLN A 126 -5.70 -8.62 2.06
C GLN A 126 -5.04 -8.13 0.77
N VAL A 127 -3.83 -7.54 0.86
CA VAL A 127 -3.07 -7.09 -0.32
C VAL A 127 -2.67 -8.27 -1.19
N ALA A 128 -2.19 -9.37 -0.60
CA ALA A 128 -1.83 -10.58 -1.35
C ALA A 128 -3.05 -11.20 -2.07
N THR A 129 -4.21 -11.25 -1.39
CA THR A 129 -5.47 -11.74 -1.98
C THR A 129 -5.90 -10.83 -3.13
N ALA A 130 -5.95 -9.51 -2.91
CA ALA A 130 -6.31 -8.54 -3.95
C ALA A 130 -5.35 -8.58 -5.16
N ALA A 131 -4.05 -8.76 -4.93
CA ALA A 131 -3.07 -8.94 -5.99
C ALA A 131 -3.35 -10.20 -6.83
N THR A 132 -3.71 -11.31 -6.17
CA THR A 132 -4.07 -12.56 -6.86
C THR A 132 -5.33 -12.39 -7.71
N GLU A 133 -6.38 -11.76 -7.17
CA GLU A 133 -7.63 -11.48 -7.88
C GLU A 133 -7.42 -10.52 -9.06
N MET A 134 -6.60 -9.48 -8.86
CA MET A 134 -6.20 -8.56 -9.93
C MET A 134 -5.42 -9.28 -11.04
N GLY A 135 -4.50 -10.19 -10.69
CA GLY A 135 -3.76 -11.00 -11.64
C GLY A 135 -4.69 -11.88 -12.49
N ALA A 136 -5.65 -12.56 -11.85
CA ALA A 136 -6.64 -13.34 -12.55
C ALA A 136 -7.51 -12.48 -13.48
N SER A 137 -7.93 -11.28 -13.02
CA SER A 137 -8.70 -10.32 -13.80
C SER A 137 -7.91 -9.78 -14.99
N ALA A 138 -6.63 -9.46 -14.81
CA ALA A 138 -5.73 -8.99 -15.87
C ALA A 138 -5.56 -10.07 -16.94
N ASN A 139 -5.36 -11.32 -16.54
CA ASN A 139 -5.27 -12.44 -17.50
C ASN A 139 -6.58 -12.63 -18.27
N GLY A 140 -7.73 -12.57 -17.61
CA GLY A 140 -9.03 -12.62 -18.25
C GLY A 140 -9.26 -11.49 -19.26
N LEU A 141 -8.85 -10.26 -18.92
CA LEU A 141 -8.89 -9.11 -19.82
C LEU A 141 -7.96 -9.28 -21.03
N ALA A 142 -6.77 -9.87 -20.84
CA ALA A 142 -5.84 -10.16 -21.93
C ALA A 142 -6.41 -11.18 -22.91
N ASP A 143 -7.10 -12.22 -22.39
CA ASP A 143 -7.78 -13.22 -23.23
C ASP A 143 -8.92 -12.58 -24.01
N PHE A 144 -9.77 -11.80 -23.34
CA PHE A 144 -10.86 -11.08 -23.98
C PHE A 144 -10.39 -10.12 -25.07
N ALA A 145 -9.28 -9.40 -24.80
CA ALA A 145 -8.67 -8.51 -25.79
C ALA A 145 -8.20 -9.28 -27.04
N ARG A 146 -7.59 -10.44 -26.87
CA ARG A 146 -7.16 -11.30 -28.00
C ARG A 146 -8.36 -11.77 -28.82
N GLU A 147 -9.43 -12.21 -28.17
CA GLU A 147 -10.66 -12.62 -28.84
C GLU A 147 -11.29 -11.47 -29.61
N ALA A 148 -11.39 -10.28 -29.01
CA ALA A 148 -11.95 -9.10 -29.63
C ALA A 148 -11.14 -8.62 -30.86
N VAL A 149 -9.80 -8.75 -30.85
CA VAL A 149 -8.97 -8.51 -32.04
C VAL A 149 -9.30 -9.53 -33.16
N SER A 150 -9.40 -10.80 -32.80
CA SER A 150 -9.77 -11.86 -33.79
C SER A 150 -11.14 -11.60 -34.40
N ASP A 151 -12.10 -11.18 -33.61
CA ASP A 151 -13.45 -10.83 -34.07
C ASP A 151 -13.45 -9.60 -34.99
N ALA A 152 -12.67 -8.56 -34.64
CA ALA A 152 -12.51 -7.42 -35.52
C ALA A 152 -11.84 -7.80 -36.86
N GLU A 153 -10.82 -8.65 -36.85
CA GLU A 153 -10.19 -9.16 -38.07
C GLU A 153 -11.17 -9.95 -38.94
N ARG A 154 -12.01 -10.82 -38.35
CA ARG A 154 -13.08 -11.51 -39.06
C ARG A 154 -14.09 -10.54 -39.64
N GLY A 155 -14.43 -9.49 -38.90
CA GLY A 155 -15.29 -8.39 -39.34
C GLY A 155 -14.71 -7.71 -40.60
N LEU A 156 -13.42 -7.39 -40.58
CA LEU A 156 -12.72 -6.79 -41.74
C LEU A 156 -12.78 -7.69 -42.97
N VAL A 157 -12.59 -9.00 -42.83
CA VAL A 157 -12.73 -9.96 -43.96
C VAL A 157 -14.15 -9.95 -44.48
N THR A 158 -15.16 -9.95 -43.60
CA THR A 158 -16.59 -9.91 -43.99
C THR A 158 -16.93 -8.64 -44.75
N VAL A 159 -16.46 -7.48 -44.30
CA VAL A 159 -16.67 -6.19 -44.95
C VAL A 159 -15.91 -6.17 -46.30
N GLY A 160 -14.72 -6.76 -46.39
CA GLY A 160 -13.99 -6.93 -47.64
C GLY A 160 -14.78 -7.74 -48.67
N SER A 161 -15.41 -8.85 -48.25
CA SER A 161 -16.29 -9.65 -49.08
C SER A 161 -17.53 -8.88 -49.56
N LEU A 162 -18.12 -8.08 -48.69
CA LEU A 162 -19.28 -7.21 -49.01
C LEU A 162 -18.91 -6.16 -50.08
N ARG A 163 -17.72 -5.57 -49.99
CA ARG A 163 -17.20 -4.64 -51.03
C ARG A 163 -17.03 -5.33 -52.37
N ALA A 164 -16.41 -6.53 -52.39
CA ALA A 164 -16.22 -7.30 -53.60
C ALA A 164 -17.58 -7.66 -54.26
N ALA A 165 -18.56 -8.12 -53.48
CA ALA A 165 -19.90 -8.41 -53.97
C ALA A 165 -20.61 -7.13 -54.49
N SER A 166 -20.45 -6.00 -53.83
CA SER A 166 -20.99 -4.72 -54.28
C SER A 166 -20.38 -4.27 -55.61
N ASP A 167 -19.09 -4.51 -55.82
CA ASP A 167 -18.42 -4.22 -57.11
C ASP A 167 -18.90 -5.16 -58.24
N GLU A 168 -19.22 -6.42 -57.93
CA GLU A 168 -19.83 -7.33 -58.88
C GLU A 168 -21.25 -6.88 -59.29
N ILE A 169 -22.06 -6.49 -58.30
CA ILE A 169 -23.40 -5.93 -58.55
C ILE A 169 -23.30 -4.69 -59.45
N ARG A 170 -22.36 -3.81 -59.16
CA ARG A 170 -22.14 -2.58 -59.98
C ARG A 170 -21.87 -2.95 -61.46
N ARG A 171 -20.94 -3.90 -61.68
CA ARG A 171 -20.62 -4.39 -63.06
C ARG A 171 -21.83 -4.98 -63.75
N ALA A 172 -22.63 -5.78 -63.02
CA ALA A 172 -23.86 -6.35 -63.58
C ALA A 172 -24.90 -5.29 -63.92
N VAL A 173 -25.08 -4.28 -63.09
CA VAL A 173 -26.01 -3.18 -63.34
C VAL A 173 -25.55 -2.29 -64.49
N ASP A 174 -24.25 -2.04 -64.62
CA ASP A 174 -23.67 -1.32 -65.75
C ASP A 174 -23.97 -2.03 -67.07
N LEU A 175 -23.86 -3.40 -67.10
CA LEU A 175 -24.23 -4.23 -68.23
C LEU A 175 -25.73 -4.13 -68.56
N ILE A 176 -26.59 -4.24 -67.53
CA ILE A 176 -28.07 -4.11 -67.69
C ILE A 176 -28.38 -2.73 -68.29
N ASN A 177 -27.78 -1.66 -67.82
CA ASN A 177 -28.00 -0.33 -68.32
C ASN A 177 -27.54 -0.17 -69.78
N SER A 178 -26.41 -0.79 -70.16
CA SER A 178 -25.95 -0.87 -71.54
C SER A 178 -26.94 -1.60 -72.44
N VAL A 179 -27.46 -2.77 -71.97
CA VAL A 179 -28.48 -3.52 -72.72
C VAL A 179 -29.79 -2.75 -72.89
N ALA A 180 -30.23 -2.08 -71.83
CA ALA A 180 -31.42 -1.22 -71.84
C ALA A 180 -31.26 -0.05 -72.84
N ALA A 181 -30.09 0.60 -72.88
CA ALA A 181 -29.79 1.66 -73.86
C ALA A 181 -29.83 1.12 -75.30
N GLN A 182 -29.20 -0.04 -75.53
CA GLN A 182 -29.28 -0.71 -76.88
C GLN A 182 -30.71 -1.05 -77.22
N THR A 183 -31.48 -1.61 -76.30
CA THR A 183 -32.91 -2.00 -76.53
C THR A 183 -33.74 -0.75 -76.81
N ARG A 184 -33.50 0.34 -76.11
CA ARG A 184 -34.17 1.63 -76.42
C ARG A 184 -33.87 2.18 -77.76
N LEU A 185 -32.62 2.04 -78.30
CA LEU A 185 -32.24 2.45 -79.64
C LEU A 185 -32.89 1.50 -80.72
N LEU A 186 -32.94 0.20 -80.46
CA LEU A 186 -33.62 -0.73 -81.32
C LEU A 186 -35.13 -0.45 -81.39
N ALA A 187 -35.75 -0.19 -80.27
CA ALA A 187 -37.16 0.14 -80.23
C ALA A 187 -37.46 1.47 -80.95
N LEU A 188 -36.59 2.48 -80.81
CA LEU A 188 -36.69 3.74 -81.50
C LEU A 188 -36.62 3.48 -83.05
N ASN A 189 -35.67 2.69 -83.53
CA ASN A 189 -35.55 2.37 -84.96
C ASN A 189 -36.77 1.60 -85.48
N ALA A 190 -37.32 0.65 -84.68
CA ALA A 190 -38.54 -0.07 -85.00
C ALA A 190 -39.76 0.88 -85.07
N THR A 191 -39.83 1.89 -84.17
CA THR A 191 -40.92 2.88 -84.19
C THR A 191 -40.85 3.76 -85.45
N ILE A 192 -39.63 4.14 -85.88
CA ILE A 192 -39.42 4.87 -87.11
C ILE A 192 -39.88 4.03 -88.35
N GLU A 193 -39.50 2.78 -88.43
CA GLU A 193 -39.80 1.91 -89.57
C GLU A 193 -41.32 1.54 -89.59
N ALA A 194 -41.96 1.37 -88.40
CA ALA A 194 -43.38 1.16 -88.31
C ALA A 194 -44.16 2.44 -88.77
N ALA A 195 -43.71 3.65 -88.52
CA ALA A 195 -44.29 4.89 -89.03
C ALA A 195 -44.14 4.98 -90.52
N ARG A 196 -43.04 4.49 -91.04
CA ARG A 196 -42.77 4.43 -92.52
C ARG A 196 -43.67 3.49 -93.29
N ALA A 197 -44.12 2.40 -92.63
CA ALA A 197 -45.03 1.41 -93.24
C ALA A 197 -46.52 1.87 -93.20
N GLY A 198 -46.86 3.03 -92.69
CA GLY A 198 -48.19 3.62 -92.66
C GLY A 198 -49.20 2.80 -91.87
N GLU A 199 -50.41 2.59 -92.44
CA GLU A 199 -51.49 1.79 -91.82
C GLU A 199 -51.09 0.35 -91.47
N MET A 200 -50.23 -0.26 -92.29
CA MET A 200 -49.78 -1.63 -92.07
C MET A 200 -48.79 -1.77 -90.88
N GLY A 201 -48.19 -0.64 -90.44
CA GLY A 201 -47.25 -0.62 -89.35
C GLY A 201 -47.86 -0.33 -87.96
N ARG A 202 -49.13 0.00 -87.84
CA ARG A 202 -49.78 0.45 -86.55
C ARG A 202 -49.58 -0.50 -85.40
N GLY A 203 -49.80 -1.81 -85.58
CA GLY A 203 -49.56 -2.83 -84.54
C GLY A 203 -48.11 -2.90 -84.08
N PHE A 204 -47.19 -2.78 -85.01
CA PHE A 204 -45.75 -2.78 -84.75
C PHE A 204 -45.29 -1.48 -83.97
N SER A 205 -45.88 -0.36 -84.25
CA SER A 205 -45.59 0.91 -83.59
C SER A 205 -45.97 0.87 -82.13
N VAL A 206 -47.07 0.22 -81.74
CA VAL A 206 -47.52 0.06 -80.36
C VAL A 206 -46.50 -0.80 -79.59
N VAL A 207 -46.10 -1.93 -80.12
CA VAL A 207 -45.09 -2.81 -79.49
C VAL A 207 -43.76 -2.13 -79.38
N ALA A 208 -43.30 -1.42 -80.39
CA ALA A 208 -42.04 -0.70 -80.37
C ALA A 208 -42.05 0.44 -79.25
N SER A 209 -43.19 1.12 -79.14
CA SER A 209 -43.35 2.13 -78.08
C SER A 209 -43.32 1.50 -76.70
N GLU A 210 -43.92 0.34 -76.51
CA GLU A 210 -43.94 -0.39 -75.20
C GLU A 210 -42.52 -0.87 -74.85
N VAL A 211 -41.80 -1.46 -75.84
CA VAL A 211 -40.39 -1.86 -75.61
C VAL A 211 -39.49 -0.69 -75.27
N LYS A 212 -39.70 0.49 -75.90
CA LYS A 212 -38.96 1.70 -75.59
C LYS A 212 -39.26 2.18 -74.18
N SER A 213 -40.51 2.11 -73.73
CA SER A 213 -40.92 2.43 -72.35
C SER A 213 -40.26 1.54 -71.33
N LEU A 214 -40.32 0.19 -71.53
CA LEU A 214 -39.70 -0.78 -70.67
C LEU A 214 -38.17 -0.58 -70.58
N ALA A 215 -37.53 -0.30 -71.72
CA ALA A 215 -36.09 -0.05 -71.74
C ALA A 215 -35.72 1.23 -70.91
N THR A 216 -36.58 2.25 -70.96
CA THR A 216 -36.40 3.48 -70.16
C THR A 216 -36.60 3.22 -68.68
N GLU A 217 -37.60 2.46 -68.31
CA GLU A 217 -37.90 2.04 -66.93
C GLU A 217 -36.77 1.17 -66.38
N THR A 218 -36.25 0.23 -67.16
CA THR A 218 -35.09 -0.60 -66.83
C THR A 218 -33.85 0.27 -66.53
N SER A 219 -33.58 1.27 -67.36
CA SER A 219 -32.47 2.21 -67.07
C SER A 219 -32.66 2.97 -65.77
N SER A 220 -33.87 3.48 -65.52
CA SER A 220 -34.17 4.20 -64.26
C SER A 220 -33.97 3.30 -63.03
N SER A 221 -34.52 2.08 -63.07
CA SER A 221 -34.34 1.12 -61.99
C SER A 221 -32.87 0.74 -61.78
N SER A 222 -32.10 0.63 -62.85
CA SER A 222 -30.65 0.38 -62.80
C SER A 222 -29.90 1.51 -62.15
N GLU A 223 -30.24 2.77 -62.40
CA GLU A 223 -29.66 3.96 -61.74
C GLU A 223 -29.98 3.96 -60.24
N GLU A 224 -31.19 3.61 -59.82
CA GLU A 224 -31.59 3.50 -58.43
C GLU A 224 -30.76 2.38 -57.71
N ILE A 225 -30.55 1.22 -58.34
CA ILE A 225 -29.71 0.15 -57.80
C ILE A 225 -28.26 0.64 -57.63
N LEU A 226 -27.70 1.36 -58.61
CA LEU A 226 -26.35 1.95 -58.51
C LEU A 226 -26.24 2.92 -57.33
N GLY A 227 -27.27 3.71 -57.07
CA GLY A 227 -27.34 4.58 -55.89
C GLY A 227 -27.30 3.77 -54.56
N GLN A 228 -28.07 2.66 -54.48
CA GLN A 228 -28.09 1.81 -53.32
C GLN A 228 -26.72 1.09 -53.14
N VAL A 229 -26.10 0.61 -54.19
CA VAL A 229 -24.77 -0.03 -54.18
C VAL A 229 -23.71 0.98 -53.67
N THR A 230 -23.79 2.24 -54.08
CA THR A 230 -22.88 3.29 -53.60
C THR A 230 -23.06 3.52 -52.11
N THR A 231 -24.30 3.54 -51.60
CA THR A 231 -24.60 3.67 -50.18
C THR A 231 -24.05 2.51 -49.39
N VAL A 232 -24.18 1.25 -49.87
CA VAL A 232 -23.61 0.04 -49.23
C VAL A 232 -22.10 0.10 -49.20
N GLN A 233 -21.45 0.54 -50.29
CA GLN A 233 -19.98 0.71 -50.33
C GLN A 233 -19.49 1.78 -49.32
N GLN A 234 -20.23 2.85 -49.14
CA GLN A 234 -19.93 3.89 -48.20
C GLN A 234 -20.06 3.38 -46.77
N ALA A 235 -21.14 2.67 -46.42
CA ALA A 235 -21.32 2.02 -45.13
C ALA A 235 -20.23 0.98 -44.84
N ALA A 236 -19.82 0.21 -45.84
CA ALA A 236 -18.70 -0.72 -45.71
C ALA A 236 -17.37 -0.03 -45.41
N ASN A 237 -17.09 1.11 -46.03
CA ASN A 237 -15.90 1.93 -45.74
C ASN A 237 -15.93 2.49 -44.31
N ASP A 238 -17.09 2.93 -43.85
CA ASP A 238 -17.27 3.42 -42.49
C ASP A 238 -17.07 2.29 -41.48
N ALA A 239 -17.59 1.09 -41.76
CA ALA A 239 -17.40 -0.09 -40.91
C ALA A 239 -15.91 -0.49 -40.80
N VAL A 240 -15.13 -0.41 -41.89
CA VAL A 240 -13.67 -0.65 -41.84
C VAL A 240 -13.01 0.34 -40.86
N ARG A 241 -13.31 1.62 -40.99
CA ARG A 241 -12.73 2.65 -40.08
C ARG A 241 -13.06 2.40 -38.63
N VAL A 242 -14.30 1.99 -38.33
CA VAL A 242 -14.72 1.66 -36.97
C VAL A 242 -13.96 0.44 -36.44
N LEU A 243 -13.84 -0.63 -37.24
CA LEU A 243 -13.12 -1.85 -36.86
C LEU A 243 -11.62 -1.60 -36.62
N GLU A 244 -11.00 -0.75 -37.45
CA GLU A 244 -9.60 -0.32 -37.25
C GLU A 244 -9.44 0.48 -35.96
N ALA A 245 -10.34 1.40 -35.64
CA ALA A 245 -10.35 2.16 -34.39
C ALA A 245 -10.53 1.25 -33.18
N VAL A 246 -11.46 0.28 -33.24
CA VAL A 246 -11.67 -0.74 -32.20
C VAL A 246 -10.40 -1.55 -31.97
N THR A 247 -9.75 -2.01 -33.06
CA THR A 247 -8.50 -2.77 -32.97
C THR A 247 -7.38 -1.95 -32.30
N ALA A 248 -7.28 -0.67 -32.60
CA ALA A 248 -6.31 0.23 -31.97
C ALA A 248 -6.58 0.37 -30.47
N SER A 249 -7.84 0.59 -30.08
CA SER A 249 -8.24 0.72 -28.66
C SER A 249 -7.98 -0.58 -27.87
N ILE A 250 -8.18 -1.74 -28.48
CA ILE A 250 -7.90 -3.03 -27.84
C ILE A 250 -6.39 -3.22 -27.64
N ARG A 251 -5.55 -2.80 -28.58
CA ARG A 251 -4.09 -2.85 -28.42
C ARG A 251 -3.61 -1.95 -27.28
N GLU A 252 -4.18 -0.76 -27.14
CA GLU A 252 -3.90 0.13 -26.01
C GLU A 252 -4.32 -0.51 -24.68
N MET A 253 -5.51 -1.09 -24.61
CA MET A 253 -6.00 -1.84 -23.46
C MET A 253 -5.06 -2.99 -23.09
N SER A 254 -4.55 -3.73 -24.08
CA SER A 254 -3.57 -4.80 -23.83
C SER A 254 -2.28 -4.26 -23.20
N GLY A 255 -1.84 -3.07 -23.59
CA GLY A 255 -0.71 -2.38 -22.95
C GLY A 255 -0.97 -2.05 -21.49
N LEU A 256 -2.16 -1.55 -21.16
CA LEU A 256 -2.57 -1.27 -19.78
C LEU A 256 -2.66 -2.54 -18.92
N VAL A 257 -3.22 -3.61 -19.47
CA VAL A 257 -3.31 -4.92 -18.81
C VAL A 257 -1.92 -5.47 -18.48
N ASN A 258 -0.97 -5.37 -19.40
CA ASN A 258 0.42 -5.74 -19.13
C ASN A 258 1.06 -4.88 -18.03
N GLY A 259 0.77 -3.59 -17.99
CA GLY A 259 1.19 -2.70 -16.91
C GLY A 259 0.63 -3.11 -15.56
N ILE A 260 -0.64 -3.50 -15.48
CA ILE A 260 -1.27 -4.05 -14.27
C ILE A 260 -0.57 -5.34 -13.82
N ALA A 261 -0.32 -6.28 -14.73
CA ALA A 261 0.38 -7.52 -14.41
C ALA A 261 1.80 -7.25 -13.86
N GLN A 262 2.53 -6.30 -14.45
CA GLN A 262 3.85 -5.88 -13.94
C GLN A 262 3.78 -5.21 -12.56
N ALA A 263 2.74 -4.45 -12.27
CA ALA A 263 2.55 -3.82 -10.95
C ALA A 263 2.24 -4.87 -9.86
N ILE A 264 1.59 -5.97 -10.21
CA ILE A 264 1.27 -7.08 -9.30
C ILE A 264 2.49 -7.95 -9.01
N ASP A 265 3.19 -8.38 -10.08
CA ASP A 265 4.29 -9.36 -9.96
C ASP A 265 5.65 -8.72 -9.71
N GLY A 266 5.76 -7.42 -9.97
CA GLY A 266 7.05 -6.71 -10.01
C GLY A 266 7.73 -6.86 -11.37
N GLY A 267 8.21 -5.75 -11.93
CA GLY A 267 8.95 -5.78 -13.19
C GLY A 267 10.39 -6.27 -12.96
N HIS A 268 10.74 -7.39 -13.49
CA HIS A 268 12.11 -7.94 -13.41
C HIS A 268 13.17 -6.97 -13.95
N ASP A 269 12.81 -6.11 -14.90
CA ASP A 269 13.71 -5.15 -15.56
C ASP A 269 13.70 -3.73 -14.94
N SER A 270 12.66 -3.39 -14.17
CA SER A 270 12.47 -2.02 -13.66
C SER A 270 12.89 -1.83 -12.19
N GLY A 271 13.30 -2.89 -11.49
CA GLY A 271 13.65 -2.84 -10.07
C GLY A 271 12.45 -2.51 -9.15
N MET A 272 11.23 -2.51 -9.67
CA MET A 272 10.02 -2.28 -8.90
C MET A 272 9.51 -3.61 -8.32
N SER A 273 9.41 -3.65 -6.99
CA SER A 273 8.75 -4.76 -6.29
C SER A 273 7.26 -4.73 -6.56
N GLY A 274 6.69 -5.85 -6.96
CA GLY A 274 5.25 -5.98 -7.11
C GLY A 274 4.51 -5.95 -5.77
N LEU A 275 3.19 -5.78 -5.84
CA LEU A 275 2.33 -5.73 -4.65
C LEU A 275 2.49 -6.98 -3.77
N SER A 276 2.63 -8.15 -4.38
CA SER A 276 2.85 -9.41 -3.67
C SER A 276 4.18 -9.43 -2.91
N GLN A 277 5.25 -8.91 -3.51
CA GLN A 277 6.55 -8.80 -2.85
C GLN A 277 6.55 -7.76 -1.73
N LEU A 278 5.89 -6.61 -1.94
CA LEU A 278 5.76 -5.58 -0.92
C LEU A 278 5.00 -6.06 0.31
N ALA A 279 3.92 -6.84 0.13
CA ALA A 279 3.19 -7.46 1.22
C ALA A 279 4.08 -8.41 2.04
N GLU A 280 4.91 -9.23 1.40
CA GLU A 280 5.83 -10.15 2.07
C GLU A 280 6.98 -9.42 2.78
N VAL A 281 7.54 -8.37 2.16
CA VAL A 281 8.56 -7.52 2.80
C VAL A 281 8.00 -6.83 4.03
N LEU A 282 6.79 -6.25 3.93
CA LEU A 282 6.13 -5.57 5.05
C LEU A 282 5.90 -6.54 6.22
N ARG A 283 5.44 -7.75 5.94
CA ARG A 283 5.28 -8.82 6.93
C ARG A 283 6.61 -9.16 7.63
N GLY A 284 7.69 -9.28 6.86
CA GLY A 284 9.03 -9.56 7.39
C GLY A 284 9.57 -8.43 8.27
N GLU A 285 9.37 -7.16 7.87
CA GLU A 285 9.82 -5.99 8.65
C GLU A 285 9.07 -5.86 9.99
N VAL A 286 7.73 -6.06 9.97
CA VAL A 286 6.94 -6.00 11.20
C VAL A 286 7.30 -7.13 12.15
N THR A 287 7.50 -8.35 11.67
CA THR A 287 7.96 -9.46 12.51
C THR A 287 9.30 -9.15 13.18
N ARG A 288 10.24 -8.53 12.47
CA ARG A 288 11.53 -8.07 13.04
C ARG A 288 11.35 -6.97 14.07
N PHE A 289 10.50 -5.98 13.78
CA PHE A 289 10.20 -4.88 14.70
C PHE A 289 9.60 -5.40 16.02
N VAL A 290 8.60 -6.28 15.96
CA VAL A 290 7.94 -6.88 17.13
C VAL A 290 8.92 -7.71 17.95
N SER A 291 9.78 -8.51 17.29
CA SER A 291 10.84 -9.27 17.98
C SER A 291 11.79 -8.35 18.74
N SER A 292 12.16 -7.21 18.16
CA SER A 292 12.99 -6.20 18.82
C SER A 292 12.27 -5.53 19.99
N ALA A 293 10.97 -5.23 19.85
CA ALA A 293 10.16 -4.62 20.91
C ALA A 293 9.95 -5.53 22.13
N ARG A 294 9.86 -6.85 21.91
CA ARG A 294 9.73 -7.86 22.97
C ARG A 294 11.07 -8.20 23.64
N GLY A 295 12.20 -8.03 22.95
CA GLY A 295 13.54 -8.36 23.44
C GLY A 295 14.28 -7.22 24.15
N SER A 296 13.71 -6.03 24.23
CA SER A 296 14.23 -4.85 24.95
C SER A 296 13.49 -4.61 26.25
#